data_fd54c9e2194441bf48a26677a8e53d25
#
_entry.id   fd54c9e2194441bf48a26677a8e53d25
#
_cell.length_a   1.000
_cell.length_b   1.000
_cell.length_c   1.000
_cell.angle_alpha   90.00
_cell.angle_beta   90.00
_cell.angle_gamma   90.00
#
_symmetry.space_group_name_H-M   'P 1'
#
loop_
_entity.id
_entity.type
_entity.pdbx_description
1 polymer ?
#
loop_
_entity_poly.entity_id
_entity_poly.type
_entity_poly.pdbx_seq_one_letter_code
_entity_poly.pdbx_strand_id
1 'polypeptide(L)'
;QVTNDTYLKTYNLRSPIIDNPDFLESSMKIDAVNEDLALDLEFKVYEDLSVKNKRDRFEYILPSYNISKSFEKNDQLNGAFSLNSGGSLKNYDTNTSEKVVINDLYFKSNSVFNNKGLKNNYTLLLKNTNTDANNSLKYEQSPNHDLMTLLEYSSSYPLKKTTEKYTNILKPKISLRYSPNNSKNIKQEERRISTSNLFSLNRIASNDTIEGGASLTYGTQFLKTNLDGNELLDINIGNIIRAEENKNLPSNSSLGKKMSDIFGSINYSPNPIITTSYDFALNNNLVDKNYEIFKGNIKINNFVTSFEYLNENNTQGTNSFISNKASYTVNDSNSISFETRENKKTKLTEFYNLIYQYRNDCLIAAIEYNKDYYSDKDLKPSENIFLKLTIVPFGQTSSPNLIN
;
A
#
# COMPACT_ATOMS: atom_id res chain seq x y z
N GLN A 1 -28.69 11.95 -4.95
CA GLN A 1 -28.65 10.96 -3.88
C GLN A 1 -28.36 9.59 -4.51
N VAL A 2 -27.27 8.93 -4.10
CA VAL A 2 -26.94 7.57 -4.54
C VAL A 2 -27.58 6.61 -3.55
N THR A 3 -28.32 5.62 -4.05
CA THR A 3 -29.08 4.68 -3.19
C THR A 3 -28.49 3.27 -3.17
N ASN A 4 -27.62 2.95 -4.13
CA ASN A 4 -26.89 1.68 -4.21
C ASN A 4 -25.61 1.84 -5.06
N ASP A 5 -24.72 0.86 -4.95
CA ASP A 5 -23.45 0.80 -5.68
C ASP A 5 -23.60 0.54 -7.18
N THR A 6 -24.70 -0.12 -7.58
CA THR A 6 -24.96 -0.53 -8.97
C THR A 6 -25.00 0.66 -9.92
N TYR A 7 -25.59 1.81 -9.48
CA TYR A 7 -25.70 2.99 -10.32
C TYR A 7 -24.32 3.52 -10.76
N LEU A 8 -23.41 3.74 -9.80
CA LEU A 8 -22.07 4.26 -10.09
C LEU A 8 -21.24 3.30 -10.92
N LYS A 9 -21.34 1.99 -10.63
CA LYS A 9 -20.64 0.93 -11.36
C LYS A 9 -21.17 0.78 -12.79
N THR A 10 -22.50 0.75 -12.96
CA THR A 10 -23.12 0.56 -14.28
C THR A 10 -22.76 1.69 -15.25
N TYR A 11 -22.71 2.93 -14.75
CA TYR A 11 -22.38 4.10 -15.59
C TYR A 11 -20.90 4.44 -15.55
N ASN A 12 -20.07 3.67 -14.83
CA ASN A 12 -18.63 3.90 -14.62
C ASN A 12 -18.35 5.38 -14.30
N LEU A 13 -19.13 5.97 -13.42
CA LEU A 13 -19.02 7.37 -13.04
C LEU A 13 -17.90 7.52 -12.02
N ARG A 14 -17.02 8.47 -12.28
CA ARG A 14 -16.03 8.94 -11.30
C ARG A 14 -16.44 10.32 -10.82
N SER A 15 -16.48 10.50 -9.53
CA SER A 15 -16.74 11.78 -8.91
C SER A 15 -15.48 12.26 -8.17
N PRO A 16 -15.14 13.55 -8.21
CA PRO A 16 -14.09 14.09 -7.35
C PRO A 16 -14.42 13.98 -5.84
N ILE A 17 -15.68 13.65 -5.51
CA ILE A 17 -16.19 13.54 -4.13
C ILE A 17 -16.38 12.08 -3.73
N ILE A 18 -16.53 11.15 -4.68
CA ILE A 18 -16.81 9.73 -4.41
C ILE A 18 -15.63 8.90 -4.94
N ASP A 19 -14.70 8.59 -4.05
CA ASP A 19 -13.52 7.79 -4.40
C ASP A 19 -13.85 6.30 -4.57
N ASN A 20 -14.81 5.79 -3.79
CA ASN A 20 -15.22 4.40 -3.82
C ASN A 20 -16.72 4.29 -4.14
N PRO A 21 -17.12 3.58 -5.22
CA PRO A 21 -18.53 3.42 -5.58
C PRO A 21 -19.33 2.57 -4.59
N ASP A 22 -18.66 1.78 -3.74
CA ASP A 22 -19.31 0.93 -2.74
C ASP A 22 -19.66 1.69 -1.45
N PHE A 23 -18.99 2.81 -1.16
CA PHE A 23 -19.15 3.55 0.07
C PHE A 23 -19.33 5.04 -0.20
N LEU A 24 -20.29 5.66 0.52
CA LEU A 24 -20.39 7.11 0.62
C LEU A 24 -19.75 7.55 1.94
N GLU A 25 -18.77 8.44 1.88
CA GLU A 25 -18.16 9.06 3.05
C GLU A 25 -18.74 10.45 3.25
N SER A 26 -19.16 10.74 4.47
CA SER A 26 -19.43 12.08 4.97
C SER A 26 -18.46 12.36 6.09
N SER A 27 -17.61 13.36 5.94
CA SER A 27 -16.55 13.64 6.90
C SER A 27 -16.41 15.13 7.24
N MET A 28 -15.95 15.38 8.46
CA MET A 28 -15.46 16.67 8.93
C MET A 28 -14.07 16.46 9.52
N LYS A 29 -13.10 17.23 9.06
CA LYS A 29 -11.72 17.15 9.49
C LYS A 29 -11.25 18.49 10.08
N ILE A 30 -10.50 18.42 11.18
CA ILE A 30 -9.83 19.56 11.82
C ILE A 30 -8.37 19.19 11.95
N ASP A 31 -7.51 19.95 11.27
CA ASP A 31 -6.06 19.79 11.32
C ASP A 31 -5.43 20.96 12.03
N ALA A 32 -4.52 20.69 12.96
CA ALA A 32 -3.70 21.70 13.61
C ALA A 32 -2.24 21.26 13.58
N VAL A 33 -1.37 22.08 13.02
CA VAL A 33 0.06 21.78 12.87
C VAL A 33 0.89 22.93 13.43
N ASN A 34 1.87 22.57 14.24
CA ASN A 34 2.94 23.44 14.70
C ASN A 34 4.28 22.74 14.37
N GLU A 35 5.43 23.39 14.63
CA GLU A 35 6.78 22.90 14.28
C GLU A 35 7.04 21.45 14.72
N ASP A 36 6.57 21.07 15.90
CA ASP A 36 6.85 19.78 16.53
C ASP A 36 5.60 18.96 16.89
N LEU A 37 4.40 19.51 16.64
CA LEU A 37 3.11 18.91 16.98
C LEU A 37 2.18 18.94 15.78
N ALA A 38 1.63 17.78 15.42
CA ALA A 38 0.51 17.68 14.50
C ALA A 38 -0.67 16.98 15.19
N LEU A 39 -1.86 17.54 15.01
CA LEU A 39 -3.13 17.02 15.50
C LEU A 39 -4.09 16.94 14.33
N ASP A 40 -4.63 15.74 14.09
CA ASP A 40 -5.74 15.48 13.19
C ASP A 40 -6.94 15.00 14.01
N LEU A 41 -8.09 15.61 13.83
CA LEU A 41 -9.35 15.20 14.43
C LEU A 41 -10.39 15.04 13.34
N GLU A 42 -10.99 13.86 13.25
CA GLU A 42 -11.95 13.52 12.19
C GLU A 42 -13.24 12.95 12.78
N PHE A 43 -14.35 13.31 12.13
CA PHE A 43 -15.68 12.75 12.34
C PHE A 43 -16.14 12.21 11.00
N LYS A 44 -16.39 10.90 10.92
CA LYS A 44 -16.75 10.22 9.67
C LYS A 44 -17.99 9.38 9.83
N VAL A 45 -18.79 9.38 8.79
CA VAL A 45 -19.91 8.45 8.63
C VAL A 45 -19.77 7.82 7.27
N TYR A 46 -19.68 6.49 7.24
CA TYR A 46 -19.68 5.70 6.02
C TYR A 46 -21.03 5.07 5.81
N GLU A 47 -21.56 5.16 4.60
CA GLU A 47 -22.73 4.41 4.15
C GLU A 47 -22.29 3.35 3.15
N ASP A 48 -22.47 2.06 3.49
CA ASP A 48 -22.19 0.94 2.57
C ASP A 48 -23.36 0.75 1.62
N LEU A 49 -23.14 1.09 0.35
CA LEU A 49 -24.16 0.98 -0.71
C LEU A 49 -24.35 -0.46 -1.20
N SER A 50 -23.42 -1.37 -0.90
CA SER A 50 -23.48 -2.79 -1.28
C SER A 50 -24.42 -3.60 -0.37
N VAL A 51 -24.72 -3.11 0.84
CA VAL A 51 -25.57 -3.80 1.82
C VAL A 51 -27.04 -3.55 1.51
N LYS A 52 -27.77 -4.61 1.14
CA LYS A 52 -29.21 -4.55 0.82
C LYS A 52 -30.11 -4.38 2.07
N ASN A 53 -29.68 -4.89 3.22
CA ASN A 53 -30.40 -4.74 4.48
C ASN A 53 -29.95 -3.45 5.18
N LYS A 54 -30.89 -2.71 5.74
CA LYS A 54 -30.61 -1.44 6.45
C LYS A 54 -29.78 -1.61 7.75
N ARG A 55 -29.62 -2.83 8.24
CA ARG A 55 -28.75 -3.11 9.41
C ARG A 55 -27.30 -3.13 8.97
N ASP A 56 -26.45 -2.45 9.72
CA ASP A 56 -24.99 -2.27 9.47
C ASP A 56 -24.63 -1.55 8.17
N ARG A 57 -25.60 -0.85 7.56
CA ARG A 57 -25.34 -0.01 6.40
C ARG A 57 -24.47 1.21 6.76
N PHE A 58 -24.62 1.72 7.99
CA PHE A 58 -23.89 2.87 8.45
C PHE A 58 -22.82 2.47 9.46
N GLU A 59 -21.63 3.06 9.27
CA GLU A 59 -20.51 3.00 10.17
C GLU A 59 -20.18 4.43 10.63
N TYR A 60 -20.22 4.65 11.94
CA TYR A 60 -19.95 5.95 12.56
C TYR A 60 -18.58 5.89 13.22
N ILE A 61 -17.67 6.77 12.82
CA ILE A 61 -16.36 6.99 13.49
C ILE A 61 -16.40 8.39 14.10
N LEU A 62 -16.76 8.48 15.37
CA LEU A 62 -17.09 9.75 16.03
C LEU A 62 -16.53 9.79 17.47
N PRO A 63 -15.34 10.39 17.71
CA PRO A 63 -14.34 10.87 16.77
C PRO A 63 -13.29 9.80 16.38
N SER A 64 -12.42 10.15 15.42
CA SER A 64 -11.06 9.61 15.35
C SER A 64 -10.07 10.75 15.52
N TYR A 65 -8.92 10.47 16.13
CA TYR A 65 -7.84 11.46 16.28
C TYR A 65 -6.48 10.82 16.01
N ASN A 66 -5.54 11.66 15.60
CA ASN A 66 -4.13 11.33 15.53
C ASN A 66 -3.30 12.51 16.01
N ILE A 67 -2.41 12.27 16.97
CA ILE A 67 -1.50 13.24 17.53
C ILE A 67 -0.08 12.74 17.29
N SER A 68 0.74 13.55 16.64
CA SER A 68 2.17 13.30 16.47
C SER A 68 2.97 14.40 17.10
N LYS A 69 3.86 14.05 18.02
CA LYS A 69 4.77 14.97 18.71
C LYS A 69 6.21 14.53 18.48
N SER A 70 7.03 15.42 17.97
CA SER A 70 8.48 15.27 17.91
C SER A 70 9.12 15.99 19.07
N PHE A 71 10.08 15.38 19.74
CA PHE A 71 10.82 15.99 20.83
C PHE A 71 12.20 16.44 20.34
N GLU A 72 12.75 17.43 20.99
CA GLU A 72 14.10 17.89 20.72
C GLU A 72 15.12 16.74 20.84
N LYS A 73 16.20 16.91 20.11
CA LYS A 73 17.28 15.94 20.12
C LYS A 73 17.90 15.84 21.51
N ASN A 74 18.03 14.61 22.00
CA ASN A 74 18.76 14.33 23.23
C ASN A 74 20.23 14.02 22.91
N ASP A 75 21.13 14.92 23.28
CA ASP A 75 22.54 14.78 22.96
C ASP A 75 23.24 13.66 23.76
N GLN A 76 22.78 13.35 24.99
CA GLN A 76 23.34 12.25 25.77
C GLN A 76 23.03 10.89 25.15
N LEU A 77 21.81 10.71 24.62
CA LEU A 77 21.38 9.49 23.95
C LEU A 77 21.70 9.49 22.45
N ASN A 78 22.20 10.63 21.95
CA ASN A 78 22.48 10.83 20.52
C ASN A 78 21.31 10.44 19.62
N GLY A 79 20.12 10.93 19.93
CA GLY A 79 18.89 10.59 19.20
C GLY A 79 17.72 11.47 19.58
N ALA A 80 16.55 11.17 19.07
CA ALA A 80 15.32 11.90 19.35
C ALA A 80 14.18 10.94 19.70
N PHE A 81 13.30 11.43 20.55
CA PHE A 81 12.01 10.78 20.83
C PHE A 81 10.93 11.35 19.93
N SER A 82 9.93 10.51 19.62
CA SER A 82 8.68 10.95 19.04
C SER A 82 7.53 10.13 19.62
N LEU A 83 6.39 10.78 19.79
CA LEU A 83 5.15 10.18 20.30
C LEU A 83 4.10 10.27 19.21
N ASN A 84 3.48 9.14 18.86
CA ASN A 84 2.28 9.09 18.07
C ASN A 84 1.16 8.51 18.93
N SER A 85 0.03 9.20 19.01
CA SER A 85 -1.17 8.74 19.70
C SER A 85 -2.33 8.82 18.75
N GLY A 86 -2.98 7.68 18.48
CA GLY A 86 -4.16 7.62 17.65
C GLY A 86 -5.29 6.89 18.37
N GLY A 87 -6.51 7.34 18.14
CA GLY A 87 -7.68 6.68 18.71
C GLY A 87 -8.93 6.88 17.88
N SER A 88 -9.90 5.99 18.08
CA SER A 88 -11.19 6.08 17.42
C SER A 88 -12.30 5.49 18.27
N LEU A 89 -13.48 6.07 18.16
CA LEU A 89 -14.74 5.50 18.62
C LEU A 89 -15.58 5.17 17.40
N LYS A 90 -15.79 3.88 17.19
CA LYS A 90 -16.49 3.31 16.04
C LYS A 90 -17.78 2.63 16.48
N ASN A 91 -18.88 2.91 15.82
CA ASN A 91 -20.18 2.35 16.12
C ASN A 91 -20.88 1.91 14.83
N TYR A 92 -21.65 0.81 14.91
CA TYR A 92 -22.54 0.32 13.87
C TYR A 92 -23.97 0.22 14.40
N ASP A 93 -24.95 0.17 13.49
CA ASP A 93 -26.37 0.09 13.85
C ASP A 93 -26.75 -1.20 14.62
N THR A 94 -25.97 -2.27 14.55
CA THR A 94 -26.22 -3.57 15.20
C THR A 94 -25.69 -3.69 16.61
N ASN A 95 -25.49 -2.60 17.32
CA ASN A 95 -24.93 -2.59 18.66
C ASN A 95 -23.48 -3.11 18.71
N THR A 96 -22.76 -2.99 17.61
CA THR A 96 -21.32 -3.23 17.53
C THR A 96 -20.60 -1.92 17.79
N SER A 97 -19.67 -1.92 18.74
CA SER A 97 -18.85 -0.74 19.03
C SER A 97 -17.39 -1.12 19.28
N GLU A 98 -16.48 -0.23 18.88
CA GLU A 98 -15.04 -0.38 19.08
C GLU A 98 -14.47 0.95 19.56
N LYS A 99 -13.81 0.94 20.73
CA LYS A 99 -13.03 2.04 21.25
C LYS A 99 -11.58 1.61 21.25
N VAL A 100 -10.74 2.34 20.53
CA VAL A 100 -9.34 1.99 20.35
C VAL A 100 -8.48 3.23 20.61
N VAL A 101 -7.47 3.09 21.45
CA VAL A 101 -6.42 4.10 21.65
C VAL A 101 -5.08 3.41 21.58
N ILE A 102 -4.21 3.90 20.71
CA ILE A 102 -2.86 3.36 20.50
C ILE A 102 -1.86 4.49 20.68
N ASN A 103 -0.88 4.24 21.56
CA ASN A 103 0.19 5.19 21.83
C ASN A 103 1.53 4.53 21.48
N ASP A 104 2.29 5.15 20.60
CA ASP A 104 3.60 4.70 20.15
C ASP A 104 4.65 5.73 20.56
N LEU A 105 5.53 5.36 21.47
CA LEU A 105 6.71 6.13 21.82
C LEU A 105 7.92 5.53 21.13
N TYR A 106 8.51 6.30 20.22
CA TYR A 106 9.73 5.93 19.51
C TYR A 106 10.93 6.66 20.09
N PHE A 107 12.04 5.96 20.18
CA PHE A 107 13.36 6.56 20.22
C PHE A 107 14.12 6.11 19.00
N LYS A 108 14.72 7.04 18.26
CA LYS A 108 15.57 6.76 17.11
C LYS A 108 16.91 7.47 17.29
N SER A 109 18.00 6.69 17.31
CA SER A 109 19.33 7.27 17.37
C SER A 109 19.68 7.99 16.06
N ASN A 110 20.56 8.96 16.13
CA ASN A 110 21.28 9.45 14.96
C ASN A 110 22.15 8.35 14.38
N SER A 111 22.48 8.46 13.11
CA SER A 111 23.41 7.55 12.46
C SER A 111 24.83 7.73 13.04
N VAL A 112 25.35 6.67 13.60
CA VAL A 112 26.74 6.62 14.09
C VAL A 112 27.61 5.92 13.06
N PHE A 113 28.62 6.61 12.56
CA PHE A 113 29.63 6.05 11.66
C PHE A 113 30.85 5.63 12.47
N ASN A 114 31.28 4.41 12.29
CA ASN A 114 32.57 3.99 12.86
C ASN A 114 33.71 4.37 11.90
N ASN A 115 34.96 4.23 12.38
CA ASN A 115 36.18 4.55 11.61
C ASN A 115 36.36 3.72 10.33
N LYS A 116 35.59 2.63 10.16
CA LYS A 116 35.59 1.76 8.98
C LYS A 116 34.44 2.06 8.01
N GLY A 117 33.63 3.09 8.29
CA GLY A 117 32.51 3.49 7.42
C GLY A 117 31.20 2.72 7.65
N LEU A 118 31.10 1.87 8.68
CA LEU A 118 29.83 1.27 9.07
C LEU A 118 28.89 2.32 9.65
N LYS A 119 27.68 2.38 9.11
CA LYS A 119 26.60 3.23 9.57
C LYS A 119 25.67 2.41 10.48
N ASN A 120 25.53 2.82 11.74
CA ASN A 120 24.75 2.13 12.76
C ASN A 120 23.62 3.01 13.29
N ASN A 121 22.47 2.40 13.57
CA ASN A 121 21.31 3.05 14.17
C ASN A 121 20.65 2.10 15.19
N TYR A 122 20.05 2.69 16.22
CA TYR A 122 19.24 2.01 17.22
C TYR A 122 17.85 2.60 17.22
N THR A 123 16.83 1.76 17.32
CA THR A 123 15.44 2.18 17.45
C THR A 123 14.78 1.41 18.57
N LEU A 124 14.06 2.12 19.42
CA LEU A 124 13.18 1.55 20.45
C LEU A 124 11.75 1.99 20.12
N LEU A 125 10.82 1.06 20.17
CA LEU A 125 9.38 1.34 20.15
C LEU A 125 8.76 0.78 21.43
N LEU A 126 8.04 1.63 22.14
CA LEU A 126 7.10 1.26 23.18
C LEU A 126 5.70 1.53 22.64
N LYS A 127 4.91 0.49 22.46
CA LYS A 127 3.52 0.55 21.97
C LYS A 127 2.59 0.17 23.10
N ASN A 128 1.65 1.07 23.42
CA ASN A 128 0.52 0.82 24.31
C ASN A 128 -0.76 0.78 23.48
N THR A 129 -1.51 -0.31 23.59
CA THR A 129 -2.83 -0.46 22.95
C THR A 129 -3.90 -0.62 24.01
N ASN A 130 -4.93 0.23 23.96
CA ASN A 130 -6.07 0.15 24.84
C ASN A 130 -7.31 -0.04 23.96
N THR A 131 -8.06 -1.11 24.23
CA THR A 131 -9.25 -1.48 23.46
C THR A 131 -10.41 -1.82 24.38
N ASP A 132 -11.61 -1.42 23.99
CA ASP A 132 -12.88 -1.78 24.62
C ASP A 132 -13.92 -1.93 23.51
N ALA A 133 -14.54 -3.08 23.39
CA ALA A 133 -15.43 -3.36 22.27
C ALA A 133 -16.67 -4.13 22.70
N ASN A 134 -17.72 -4.02 21.93
CA ASN A 134 -18.94 -4.81 22.06
C ASN A 134 -19.29 -5.41 20.70
N ASN A 135 -19.55 -6.72 20.64
CA ASN A 135 -19.87 -7.48 19.43
C ASN A 135 -18.82 -7.33 18.28
N SER A 136 -17.59 -6.97 18.58
CA SER A 136 -16.52 -6.86 17.59
C SER A 136 -15.98 -8.24 17.21
N LEU A 137 -15.63 -8.40 15.92
CA LEU A 137 -14.89 -9.58 15.44
C LEU A 137 -13.37 -9.43 15.66
N LYS A 138 -12.91 -8.21 15.92
CA LYS A 138 -11.48 -7.88 16.00
C LYS A 138 -10.97 -7.76 17.43
N TYR A 139 -11.79 -7.22 18.33
CA TYR A 139 -11.40 -6.90 19.70
C TYR A 139 -12.27 -7.67 20.71
N GLU A 140 -11.69 -7.96 21.85
CA GLU A 140 -12.39 -8.60 22.97
C GLU A 140 -13.46 -7.68 23.56
N GLN A 141 -14.53 -8.28 24.13
CA GLN A 141 -15.67 -7.56 24.74
C GLN A 141 -15.36 -6.94 26.10
N SER A 142 -14.13 -7.04 26.56
CA SER A 142 -13.66 -6.46 27.83
C SER A 142 -12.55 -5.45 27.58
N PRO A 143 -12.42 -4.44 28.43
CA PRO A 143 -11.27 -3.53 28.35
C PRO A 143 -9.95 -4.31 28.39
N ASN A 144 -9.11 -4.11 27.37
CA ASN A 144 -7.80 -4.73 27.27
C ASN A 144 -6.70 -3.66 27.15
N HIS A 145 -5.60 -3.85 27.87
CA HIS A 145 -4.47 -2.94 27.92
C HIS A 145 -3.18 -3.70 27.65
N ASP A 146 -2.61 -3.56 26.46
CA ASP A 146 -1.37 -4.22 26.09
C ASP A 146 -0.22 -3.22 26.05
N LEU A 147 0.91 -3.56 26.63
CA LEU A 147 2.18 -2.85 26.47
C LEU A 147 3.18 -3.75 25.77
N MET A 148 3.66 -3.28 24.62
CA MET A 148 4.56 -4.04 23.75
C MET A 148 5.84 -3.22 23.51
N THR A 149 6.97 -3.93 23.40
CA THR A 149 8.29 -3.32 23.22
C THR A 149 8.98 -3.95 22.02
N LEU A 150 9.61 -3.12 21.20
CA LEU A 150 10.46 -3.57 20.09
C LEU A 150 11.78 -2.81 20.09
N LEU A 151 12.87 -3.57 20.13
CA LEU A 151 14.23 -3.07 19.97
C LEU A 151 14.75 -3.45 18.58
N GLU A 152 15.38 -2.50 17.91
CA GLU A 152 16.05 -2.73 16.62
C GLU A 152 17.44 -2.12 16.64
N TYR A 153 18.42 -2.90 16.20
CA TYR A 153 19.74 -2.43 15.81
C TYR A 153 19.92 -2.65 14.31
N SER A 154 20.22 -1.62 13.58
CA SER A 154 20.47 -1.70 12.13
C SER A 154 21.87 -1.21 11.80
N SER A 155 22.53 -1.93 10.89
CA SER A 155 23.85 -1.57 10.38
C SER A 155 23.90 -1.68 8.86
N SER A 156 24.62 -0.78 8.21
CA SER A 156 24.85 -0.82 6.77
C SER A 156 26.26 -0.35 6.43
N TYR A 157 26.80 -0.89 5.34
CA TYR A 157 28.13 -0.54 4.85
C TYR A 157 28.08 -0.06 3.39
N PRO A 158 27.88 1.25 3.16
CA PRO A 158 27.79 1.80 1.81
C PRO A 158 29.18 1.87 1.16
N LEU A 159 29.39 1.06 0.14
CA LEU A 159 30.57 1.06 -0.71
C LEU A 159 30.26 1.83 -2.00
N LYS A 160 31.00 2.89 -2.29
CA LYS A 160 30.80 3.74 -3.47
C LYS A 160 31.99 3.66 -4.40
N LYS A 161 31.71 3.48 -5.71
CA LYS A 161 32.72 3.58 -6.78
C LYS A 161 32.16 4.48 -7.89
N THR A 162 32.84 5.58 -8.14
CA THR A 162 32.53 6.50 -9.24
C THR A 162 33.51 6.27 -10.39
N THR A 163 32.99 6.18 -11.59
CA THR A 163 33.72 6.09 -12.87
C THR A 163 33.41 7.34 -13.70
N GLU A 164 34.01 7.47 -14.87
CA GLU A 164 33.77 8.59 -15.79
C GLU A 164 32.30 8.74 -16.24
N LYS A 165 31.51 7.66 -16.19
CA LYS A 165 30.13 7.65 -16.70
C LYS A 165 29.08 7.34 -15.64
N TYR A 166 29.46 6.65 -14.55
CA TYR A 166 28.53 6.08 -13.58
C TYR A 166 29.03 6.16 -12.15
N THR A 167 28.10 6.28 -11.23
CA THR A 167 28.32 5.99 -9.81
C THR A 167 27.63 4.69 -9.45
N ASN A 168 28.39 3.75 -8.85
CA ASN A 168 27.88 2.49 -8.35
C ASN A 168 27.96 2.50 -6.81
N ILE A 169 26.86 2.09 -6.16
CA ILE A 169 26.79 1.99 -4.71
C ILE A 169 26.33 0.57 -4.36
N LEU A 170 27.16 -0.16 -3.63
CA LEU A 170 26.79 -1.44 -3.02
C LEU A 170 26.61 -1.22 -1.52
N LYS A 171 25.42 -1.55 -0.98
CA LYS A 171 25.05 -1.27 0.40
C LYS A 171 24.52 -2.53 1.09
N PRO A 172 25.41 -3.41 1.60
CA PRO A 172 24.99 -4.45 2.53
C PRO A 172 24.31 -3.86 3.75
N LYS A 173 23.25 -4.52 4.22
CA LYS A 173 22.43 -4.09 5.37
C LYS A 173 22.13 -5.28 6.26
N ILE A 174 22.11 -5.06 7.57
CA ILE A 174 21.61 -6.01 8.56
C ILE A 174 20.70 -5.26 9.53
N SER A 175 19.70 -5.95 10.08
CA SER A 175 18.87 -5.46 11.18
C SER A 175 18.59 -6.61 12.14
N LEU A 176 18.94 -6.40 13.40
CA LEU A 176 18.62 -7.28 14.53
C LEU A 176 17.41 -6.69 15.24
N ARG A 177 16.39 -7.49 15.45
CA ARG A 177 15.13 -7.09 16.09
C ARG A 177 14.80 -8.04 17.22
N TYR A 178 14.30 -7.48 18.31
CA TYR A 178 13.84 -8.24 19.46
C TYR A 178 12.61 -7.61 20.08
N SER A 179 11.58 -8.42 20.29
CA SER A 179 10.41 -8.08 21.10
C SER A 179 10.11 -9.23 22.05
N PRO A 180 10.02 -8.97 23.37
CA PRO A 180 9.64 -9.99 24.35
C PRO A 180 8.16 -10.37 24.26
N ASN A 181 7.34 -9.56 23.58
CA ASN A 181 5.90 -9.74 23.51
C ASN A 181 5.50 -10.72 22.41
N ASN A 182 4.36 -11.37 22.58
CA ASN A 182 3.75 -12.16 21.52
C ASN A 182 2.95 -11.23 20.58
N SER A 183 3.02 -11.51 19.27
CA SER A 183 2.13 -10.86 18.29
C SER A 183 0.68 -11.26 18.54
N LYS A 184 -0.26 -10.34 18.33
CA LYS A 184 -1.68 -10.72 18.17
C LYS A 184 -1.82 -11.67 16.98
N ASN A 185 -2.87 -12.49 16.99
CA ASN A 185 -3.11 -13.40 15.89
C ASN A 185 -3.66 -12.65 14.67
N ILE A 186 -2.78 -12.38 13.72
CA ILE A 186 -3.09 -11.77 12.42
C ILE A 186 -2.83 -12.75 11.27
N LYS A 187 -2.85 -14.05 11.55
CA LYS A 187 -2.55 -15.13 10.60
C LYS A 187 -3.41 -15.08 9.34
N GLN A 188 -4.67 -14.66 9.46
CA GLN A 188 -5.63 -14.58 8.36
C GLN A 188 -5.52 -13.27 7.57
N GLU A 189 -4.78 -12.28 8.09
CA GLU A 189 -4.59 -11.03 7.38
C GLU A 189 -3.60 -11.21 6.23
N GLU A 190 -3.93 -10.62 5.10
CA GLU A 190 -3.04 -10.63 3.95
C GLU A 190 -2.02 -9.50 4.05
N ARG A 191 -0.75 -9.86 4.10
CA ARG A 191 0.36 -8.90 4.14
C ARG A 191 1.46 -9.36 3.19
N ARG A 192 1.88 -8.45 2.32
CA ARG A 192 3.01 -8.70 1.44
C ARG A 192 4.29 -8.12 2.06
N ILE A 193 5.30 -8.95 2.20
CA ILE A 193 6.66 -8.51 2.50
C ILE A 193 7.40 -8.37 1.17
N SER A 194 8.07 -7.24 1.00
CA SER A 194 8.86 -6.92 -0.18
C SER A 194 10.15 -6.21 0.24
N THR A 195 11.03 -5.96 -0.68
CA THR A 195 12.29 -5.24 -0.41
C THR A 195 12.05 -3.82 0.14
N SER A 196 10.89 -3.21 -0.16
CA SER A 196 10.54 -1.86 0.32
C SER A 196 10.20 -1.82 1.81
N ASN A 197 9.62 -2.90 2.39
CA ASN A 197 9.25 -2.96 3.79
C ASN A 197 10.07 -3.95 4.64
N LEU A 198 10.96 -4.72 4.02
CA LEU A 198 11.78 -5.74 4.67
C LEU A 198 12.57 -5.24 5.89
N PHE A 199 13.09 -4.01 5.80
CA PHE A 199 13.85 -3.34 6.86
C PHE A 199 13.02 -2.31 7.65
N SER A 200 11.70 -2.26 7.44
CA SER A 200 10.83 -1.35 8.18
C SER A 200 10.62 -1.84 9.62
N LEU A 201 10.53 -0.92 10.56
CA LEU A 201 10.23 -1.26 11.97
C LEU A 201 8.88 -1.96 12.10
N ASN A 202 7.85 -1.50 11.38
CA ASN A 202 6.52 -2.12 11.30
C ASN A 202 6.32 -2.79 9.93
N ARG A 203 7.01 -3.89 9.67
CA ARG A 203 6.89 -4.61 8.39
C ARG A 203 5.60 -5.41 8.22
N ILE A 204 4.88 -5.66 9.31
CA ILE A 204 3.54 -6.29 9.25
C ILE A 204 2.42 -5.28 8.96
N ALA A 205 2.73 -3.99 8.90
CA ALA A 205 1.79 -2.88 8.66
C ALA A 205 0.54 -2.95 9.56
N SER A 206 0.68 -3.40 10.81
CA SER A 206 -0.37 -3.42 11.82
C SER A 206 -0.19 -2.26 12.79
N ASN A 207 -1.31 -1.63 13.18
CA ASN A 207 -1.27 -0.52 14.14
C ASN A 207 -1.38 -1.01 15.59
N ASP A 208 -2.04 -2.14 15.83
CA ASP A 208 -2.43 -2.64 17.15
C ASP A 208 -1.61 -3.84 17.63
N THR A 209 -0.59 -4.24 16.90
CA THR A 209 0.35 -5.29 17.32
C THR A 209 1.76 -5.02 16.77
N ILE A 210 2.72 -5.75 17.29
CA ILE A 210 4.10 -5.77 16.81
C ILE A 210 4.52 -7.20 16.48
N GLU A 211 5.59 -7.31 15.72
CA GLU A 211 6.20 -8.60 15.42
C GLU A 211 7.02 -9.09 16.62
N GLY A 212 6.50 -10.08 17.33
CA GLY A 212 7.14 -10.67 18.51
C GLY A 212 8.30 -11.60 18.20
N GLY A 213 9.17 -11.81 19.19
CA GLY A 213 10.35 -12.69 19.11
C GLY A 213 11.59 -12.00 18.56
N ALA A 214 12.65 -12.79 18.34
CA ALA A 214 13.92 -12.32 17.81
C ALA A 214 14.06 -12.65 16.32
N SER A 215 14.56 -11.69 15.53
CA SER A 215 14.82 -11.90 14.10
C SER A 215 16.04 -11.12 13.63
N LEU A 216 16.75 -11.69 12.64
CA LEU A 216 17.81 -11.08 11.87
C LEU A 216 17.30 -10.88 10.45
N THR A 217 17.32 -9.65 9.97
CA THR A 217 17.14 -9.32 8.54
C THR A 217 18.49 -9.00 7.96
N TYR A 218 18.80 -9.56 6.81
CA TYR A 218 20.01 -9.25 6.05
C TYR A 218 19.69 -9.08 4.57
N GLY A 219 20.46 -8.26 3.91
CA GLY A 219 20.24 -7.98 2.50
C GLY A 219 21.28 -7.03 1.94
N THR A 220 21.13 -6.72 0.67
CA THR A 220 22.00 -5.77 -0.02
C THR A 220 21.22 -4.98 -1.06
N GLN A 221 21.64 -3.75 -1.28
CA GLN A 221 21.20 -2.91 -2.38
C GLN A 221 22.39 -2.63 -3.28
N PHE A 222 22.21 -2.77 -4.59
CA PHE A 222 23.12 -2.28 -5.61
C PHE A 222 22.40 -1.20 -6.42
N LEU A 223 22.93 0.02 -6.36
CA LEU A 223 22.41 1.18 -7.08
C LEU A 223 23.44 1.67 -8.08
N LYS A 224 23.04 1.81 -9.35
CA LYS A 224 23.82 2.44 -10.40
C LYS A 224 23.12 3.68 -10.91
N THR A 225 23.81 4.82 -10.85
CA THR A 225 23.32 6.10 -11.36
C THR A 225 24.24 6.63 -12.45
N ASN A 226 23.72 7.49 -13.34
CA ASN A 226 24.57 8.33 -14.18
C ASN A 226 25.18 9.46 -13.34
N LEU A 227 26.01 10.33 -13.96
CA LEU A 227 26.65 11.44 -13.26
C LEU A 227 25.65 12.55 -12.86
N ASP A 228 24.51 12.63 -13.53
CA ASP A 228 23.43 13.57 -13.21
C ASP A 228 22.57 13.09 -12.03
N GLY A 229 22.84 11.89 -11.49
CA GLY A 229 22.10 11.31 -10.37
C GLY A 229 20.87 10.49 -10.80
N ASN A 230 20.57 10.33 -12.09
CA ASN A 230 19.46 9.50 -12.53
C ASN A 230 19.74 8.02 -12.29
N GLU A 231 18.78 7.32 -11.69
CA GLU A 231 18.89 5.90 -11.41
C GLU A 231 18.72 5.08 -12.69
N LEU A 232 19.73 4.25 -13.00
CA LEU A 232 19.73 3.36 -14.16
C LEU A 232 19.41 1.93 -13.79
N LEU A 233 19.86 1.50 -12.61
CA LEU A 233 19.64 0.16 -12.09
C LEU A 233 19.64 0.19 -10.57
N ASP A 234 18.57 -0.32 -9.94
CA ASP A 234 18.48 -0.55 -8.50
C ASP A 234 18.08 -2.01 -8.25
N ILE A 235 18.97 -2.77 -7.63
CA ILE A 235 18.74 -4.17 -7.26
C ILE A 235 18.76 -4.26 -5.75
N ASN A 236 17.67 -4.78 -5.18
CA ASN A 236 17.57 -5.06 -3.76
C ASN A 236 17.29 -6.56 -3.57
N ILE A 237 17.96 -7.16 -2.59
CA ILE A 237 17.70 -8.54 -2.19
C ILE A 237 17.84 -8.67 -0.69
N GLY A 238 17.03 -9.51 -0.06
CA GLY A 238 17.16 -9.76 1.36
C GLY A 238 16.27 -10.90 1.85
N ASN A 239 16.52 -11.29 3.10
CA ASN A 239 15.87 -12.41 3.76
C ASN A 239 15.78 -12.14 5.26
N ILE A 240 14.92 -12.89 5.97
CA ILE A 240 14.71 -12.81 7.42
C ILE A 240 14.94 -14.18 8.01
N ILE A 241 15.74 -14.25 9.09
CA ILE A 241 15.91 -15.43 9.92
C ILE A 241 15.33 -15.11 11.29
N ARG A 242 14.47 -16.00 11.80
CA ARG A 242 13.88 -15.92 13.13
C ARG A 242 14.51 -16.96 14.07
N ALA A 243 14.63 -16.60 15.33
CA ALA A 243 15.05 -17.56 16.36
C ALA A 243 14.01 -18.69 16.51
N GLU A 244 12.72 -18.32 16.49
CA GLU A 244 11.59 -19.23 16.61
C GLU A 244 10.48 -18.87 15.60
N GLU A 245 9.69 -19.87 15.20
CA GLU A 245 8.51 -19.64 14.38
C GLU A 245 7.45 -18.84 15.14
N ASN A 246 6.78 -17.93 14.44
CA ASN A 246 5.65 -17.19 14.98
C ASN A 246 4.40 -17.46 14.13
N LYS A 247 3.54 -18.36 14.65
CA LYS A 247 2.33 -18.83 13.95
C LYS A 247 1.20 -17.79 13.92
N ASN A 248 1.34 -16.69 14.66
CA ASN A 248 0.36 -15.59 14.71
C ASN A 248 0.54 -14.58 13.57
N LEU A 249 1.65 -14.65 12.84
CA LEU A 249 1.94 -13.74 11.72
C LEU A 249 1.24 -14.18 10.43
N PRO A 250 1.03 -13.26 9.46
CA PRO A 250 0.32 -13.54 8.22
C PRO A 250 0.91 -14.73 7.47
N SER A 251 0.07 -15.70 7.14
CA SER A 251 0.49 -16.99 6.56
C SER A 251 1.05 -16.85 5.15
N ASN A 252 0.55 -15.86 4.38
CA ASN A 252 0.98 -15.60 3.01
C ASN A 252 2.33 -14.85 2.91
N SER A 253 2.81 -14.26 4.02
CA SER A 253 4.00 -13.40 4.02
C SER A 253 5.32 -14.15 4.25
N SER A 254 5.31 -15.43 4.57
CA SER A 254 6.44 -16.24 5.07
C SER A 254 7.18 -15.68 6.30
N LEU A 255 6.74 -14.51 6.82
CA LEU A 255 7.39 -13.79 7.92
C LEU A 255 7.40 -14.59 9.23
N GLY A 256 6.41 -15.46 9.44
CA GLY A 256 6.30 -16.31 10.63
C GLY A 256 7.20 -17.55 10.62
N LYS A 257 7.82 -17.91 9.51
CA LYS A 257 8.72 -19.07 9.37
C LYS A 257 10.08 -18.78 9.97
N LYS A 258 10.84 -19.83 10.36
CA LYS A 258 12.24 -19.68 10.82
C LYS A 258 13.12 -18.98 9.79
N MET A 259 12.91 -19.26 8.51
CA MET A 259 13.54 -18.58 7.41
C MET A 259 12.45 -18.11 6.44
N SER A 260 12.39 -16.82 6.19
CA SER A 260 11.43 -16.24 5.24
C SER A 260 11.80 -16.60 3.81
N ASP A 261 10.95 -16.24 2.88
CA ASP A 261 11.31 -16.22 1.47
C ASP A 261 12.46 -15.24 1.21
N ILE A 262 13.15 -15.42 0.10
CA ILE A 262 14.10 -14.46 -0.43
C ILE A 262 13.31 -13.42 -1.21
N PHE A 263 13.34 -12.17 -0.72
CA PHE A 263 12.70 -11.03 -1.38
C PHE A 263 13.68 -10.32 -2.29
N GLY A 264 13.25 -10.01 -3.50
CA GLY A 264 14.07 -9.28 -4.45
C GLY A 264 13.28 -8.23 -5.22
N SER A 265 13.97 -7.16 -5.62
CA SER A 265 13.47 -6.18 -6.57
C SER A 265 14.57 -5.75 -7.53
N ILE A 266 14.23 -5.56 -8.79
CA ILE A 266 15.10 -5.07 -9.85
C ILE A 266 14.36 -3.95 -10.55
N ASN A 267 14.84 -2.72 -10.45
CA ASN A 267 14.36 -1.58 -11.22
C ASN A 267 15.42 -1.22 -12.26
N TYR A 268 15.04 -1.17 -13.52
CA TYR A 268 15.92 -0.88 -14.62
C TYR A 268 15.34 0.21 -15.52
N SER A 269 16.04 1.33 -15.61
CA SER A 269 15.66 2.53 -16.36
C SER A 269 16.86 3.06 -17.14
N PRO A 270 17.27 2.38 -18.24
CA PRO A 270 18.49 2.73 -18.98
C PRO A 270 18.40 4.12 -19.64
N ASN A 271 17.19 4.59 -19.90
CA ASN A 271 16.89 5.87 -20.53
C ASN A 271 15.44 6.28 -20.18
N PRO A 272 15.01 7.52 -20.51
CA PRO A 272 13.63 7.98 -20.23
C PRO A 272 12.53 7.27 -21.02
N ILE A 273 12.90 6.47 -22.02
CA ILE A 273 11.95 5.77 -22.90
C ILE A 273 11.44 4.49 -22.25
N ILE A 274 12.33 3.74 -21.57
CA ILE A 274 12.04 2.41 -21.04
C ILE A 274 12.30 2.40 -19.54
N THR A 275 11.27 2.00 -18.77
CA THR A 275 11.40 1.65 -17.36
C THR A 275 10.80 0.28 -17.11
N THR A 276 11.51 -0.56 -16.38
CA THR A 276 11.02 -1.89 -16.00
C THR A 276 11.27 -2.13 -14.53
N SER A 277 10.37 -2.86 -13.89
CA SER A 277 10.57 -3.37 -12.54
C SER A 277 10.16 -4.83 -12.43
N TYR A 278 10.88 -5.57 -11.62
CA TYR A 278 10.58 -6.94 -11.27
C TYR A 278 10.73 -7.14 -9.76
N ASP A 279 9.62 -7.49 -9.10
CA ASP A 279 9.56 -7.77 -7.67
C ASP A 279 9.17 -9.22 -7.46
N PHE A 280 9.82 -9.91 -6.52
CA PHE A 280 9.53 -11.31 -6.25
C PHE A 280 9.75 -11.70 -4.80
N ALA A 281 9.06 -12.76 -4.38
CA ALA A 281 9.35 -13.54 -3.18
C ALA A 281 9.56 -15.00 -3.57
N LEU A 282 10.78 -15.47 -3.43
CA LEU A 282 11.22 -16.82 -3.78
C LEU A 282 11.36 -17.66 -2.51
N ASN A 283 10.68 -18.80 -2.46
CA ASN A 283 10.79 -19.71 -1.34
C ASN A 283 12.24 -20.23 -1.19
N ASN A 284 12.62 -20.66 -0.01
CA ASN A 284 13.96 -21.16 0.28
C ASN A 284 14.36 -22.42 -0.50
N ASN A 285 13.41 -23.14 -1.12
CA ASN A 285 13.70 -24.21 -2.07
C ASN A 285 14.21 -23.69 -3.43
N LEU A 286 14.17 -22.37 -3.67
CA LEU A 286 14.57 -21.66 -4.88
C LEU A 286 13.74 -22.04 -6.13
N VAL A 287 12.61 -22.68 -5.95
CA VAL A 287 11.73 -23.14 -7.04
C VAL A 287 10.40 -22.40 -7.03
N ASP A 288 9.74 -22.40 -5.86
CA ASP A 288 8.41 -21.85 -5.72
C ASP A 288 8.46 -20.35 -5.43
N LYS A 289 7.60 -19.59 -6.08
CA LYS A 289 7.42 -18.15 -5.86
C LYS A 289 6.11 -17.92 -5.14
N ASN A 290 6.14 -17.16 -4.05
CA ASN A 290 4.94 -16.71 -3.37
C ASN A 290 4.29 -15.55 -4.11
N TYR A 291 5.09 -14.67 -4.66
CA TYR A 291 4.63 -13.68 -5.65
C TYR A 291 5.74 -13.32 -6.63
N GLU A 292 5.33 -12.86 -7.79
CA GLU A 292 6.15 -12.17 -8.77
C GLU A 292 5.33 -11.10 -9.48
N ILE A 293 5.95 -9.94 -9.66
CA ILE A 293 5.34 -8.79 -10.31
C ILE A 293 6.35 -8.25 -11.31
N PHE A 294 5.99 -8.23 -12.58
CA PHE A 294 6.76 -7.57 -13.61
C PHE A 294 5.97 -6.37 -14.14
N LYS A 295 6.59 -5.21 -14.19
CA LYS A 295 6.03 -4.01 -14.80
C LYS A 295 6.98 -3.47 -15.84
N GLY A 296 6.44 -3.03 -16.98
CA GLY A 296 7.19 -2.38 -18.02
C GLY A 296 6.45 -1.14 -18.52
N ASN A 297 7.17 -0.04 -18.72
CA ASN A 297 6.65 1.16 -19.34
C ASN A 297 7.54 1.56 -20.51
N ILE A 298 6.92 1.91 -21.63
CA ILE A 298 7.59 2.44 -22.82
C ILE A 298 6.91 3.75 -23.18
N LYS A 299 7.72 4.80 -23.30
CA LYS A 299 7.27 6.15 -23.68
C LYS A 299 8.04 6.63 -24.89
N ILE A 300 7.39 6.68 -26.06
CA ILE A 300 7.96 7.15 -27.31
C ILE A 300 7.14 8.33 -27.81
N ASN A 301 7.67 9.53 -27.69
CA ASN A 301 6.96 10.76 -28.05
C ASN A 301 5.57 10.81 -27.39
N ASN A 302 4.52 10.78 -28.21
CA ASN A 302 3.13 10.87 -27.79
C ASN A 302 2.50 9.51 -27.45
N PHE A 303 3.24 8.40 -27.60
CA PHE A 303 2.78 7.05 -27.29
C PHE A 303 3.37 6.58 -25.98
N VAL A 304 2.50 6.16 -25.07
CA VAL A 304 2.88 5.54 -23.80
C VAL A 304 2.17 4.19 -23.68
N THR A 305 2.91 3.14 -23.40
CA THR A 305 2.33 1.84 -23.06
C THR A 305 2.92 1.30 -21.78
N SER A 306 2.08 0.71 -20.95
CA SER A 306 2.45 0.00 -19.73
C SER A 306 1.94 -1.43 -19.77
N PHE A 307 2.76 -2.33 -19.25
CA PHE A 307 2.47 -3.73 -19.11
C PHE A 307 2.68 -4.14 -17.66
N GLU A 308 1.78 -4.93 -17.11
CA GLU A 308 1.92 -5.51 -15.77
C GLU A 308 1.55 -7.00 -15.82
N TYR A 309 2.44 -7.83 -15.29
CA TYR A 309 2.19 -9.21 -14.97
C TYR A 309 2.26 -9.38 -13.47
N LEU A 310 1.23 -9.95 -12.85
CA LEU A 310 1.19 -10.31 -11.45
C LEU A 310 0.84 -11.78 -11.31
N ASN A 311 1.57 -12.46 -10.44
CA ASN A 311 1.24 -13.80 -9.97
C ASN A 311 1.51 -13.84 -8.46
N GLU A 312 0.48 -14.10 -7.66
CA GLU A 312 0.55 -14.05 -6.20
C GLU A 312 -0.32 -15.13 -5.57
N ASN A 313 0.27 -15.86 -4.63
CA ASN A 313 -0.45 -16.75 -3.75
C ASN A 313 -0.96 -15.97 -2.54
N ASN A 314 -2.25 -16.03 -2.29
CA ASN A 314 -2.88 -15.42 -1.11
C ASN A 314 -3.77 -16.45 -0.38
N THR A 315 -4.41 -16.05 0.72
CA THR A 315 -5.26 -16.94 1.53
C THR A 315 -6.50 -17.44 0.78
N GLN A 316 -6.94 -16.72 -0.24
CA GLN A 316 -8.08 -17.06 -1.09
C GLN A 316 -7.70 -17.85 -2.35
N GLY A 317 -6.41 -18.10 -2.55
CA GLY A 317 -5.86 -18.82 -3.70
C GLY A 317 -4.82 -18.02 -4.47
N THR A 318 -4.56 -18.39 -5.71
CA THR A 318 -3.60 -17.70 -6.57
C THR A 318 -4.30 -16.63 -7.38
N ASN A 319 -3.83 -15.39 -7.27
CA ASN A 319 -4.21 -14.29 -8.14
C ASN A 319 -3.16 -14.13 -9.24
N SER A 320 -3.56 -14.25 -10.50
CA SER A 320 -2.63 -14.16 -11.62
C SER A 320 -3.28 -13.44 -12.80
N PHE A 321 -2.69 -12.32 -13.22
CA PHE A 321 -3.19 -11.56 -14.36
C PHE A 321 -2.07 -10.91 -15.20
N ILE A 322 -2.41 -10.60 -16.44
CA ILE A 322 -1.67 -9.70 -17.31
C ILE A 322 -2.56 -8.52 -17.63
N SER A 323 -2.05 -7.31 -17.44
CA SER A 323 -2.72 -6.09 -17.90
C SER A 323 -1.83 -5.31 -18.87
N ASN A 324 -2.47 -4.64 -19.80
CA ASN A 324 -1.83 -3.70 -20.71
C ASN A 324 -2.67 -2.43 -20.79
N LYS A 325 -1.98 -1.31 -20.76
CA LYS A 325 -2.57 0.01 -20.99
C LYS A 325 -1.71 0.75 -22.01
N ALA A 326 -2.33 1.21 -23.08
CA ALA A 326 -1.68 2.02 -24.10
C ALA A 326 -2.42 3.34 -24.24
N SER A 327 -1.71 4.43 -24.43
CA SER A 327 -2.28 5.75 -24.69
C SER A 327 -1.48 6.45 -25.79
N TYR A 328 -2.19 7.17 -26.65
CA TYR A 328 -1.63 7.99 -27.71
C TYR A 328 -2.24 9.39 -27.65
N THR A 329 -1.40 10.39 -27.44
CA THR A 329 -1.77 11.79 -27.48
C THR A 329 -1.66 12.29 -28.90
N VAL A 330 -2.81 12.49 -29.58
CA VAL A 330 -2.87 12.93 -30.97
C VAL A 330 -2.38 14.38 -31.07
N ASN A 331 -2.84 15.24 -30.15
CA ASN A 331 -2.43 16.62 -29.94
C ASN A 331 -2.80 17.07 -28.53
N ASP A 332 -2.57 18.33 -28.17
CA ASP A 332 -2.78 18.87 -26.80
C ASP A 332 -4.22 18.68 -26.29
N SER A 333 -5.19 18.54 -27.18
CA SER A 333 -6.61 18.40 -26.84
C SER A 333 -7.16 16.99 -27.03
N ASN A 334 -6.48 16.11 -27.77
CA ASN A 334 -7.04 14.81 -28.16
C ASN A 334 -6.13 13.65 -27.80
N SER A 335 -6.71 12.64 -27.17
CA SER A 335 -6.00 11.40 -26.82
C SER A 335 -6.89 10.17 -27.01
N ILE A 336 -6.24 9.04 -27.27
CA ILE A 336 -6.85 7.71 -27.35
C ILE A 336 -6.14 6.83 -26.34
N SER A 337 -6.89 6.07 -25.55
CA SER A 337 -6.33 5.07 -24.64
C SER A 337 -7.06 3.75 -24.76
N PHE A 338 -6.31 2.69 -24.60
CA PHE A 338 -6.79 1.31 -24.56
C PHE A 338 -6.25 0.62 -23.32
N GLU A 339 -7.11 -0.11 -22.60
CA GLU A 339 -6.72 -0.89 -21.43
C GLU A 339 -7.39 -2.26 -21.49
N THR A 340 -6.65 -3.29 -21.11
CA THR A 340 -7.15 -4.67 -21.02
C THR A 340 -6.49 -5.42 -19.89
N ARG A 341 -7.20 -6.39 -19.34
CA ARG A 341 -6.67 -7.34 -18.36
C ARG A 341 -7.15 -8.75 -18.64
N GLU A 342 -6.23 -9.69 -18.63
CA GLU A 342 -6.48 -11.14 -18.77
C GLU A 342 -6.14 -11.84 -17.45
N ASN A 343 -7.08 -12.63 -16.94
CA ASN A 343 -6.84 -13.53 -15.84
C ASN A 343 -6.16 -14.80 -16.36
N LYS A 344 -4.94 -15.03 -15.91
CA LYS A 344 -4.10 -16.15 -16.39
C LYS A 344 -4.57 -17.51 -15.89
N LYS A 345 -5.24 -17.56 -14.74
CA LYS A 345 -5.75 -18.80 -14.16
C LYS A 345 -6.95 -19.33 -14.95
N THR A 346 -7.87 -18.44 -15.30
CA THR A 346 -9.07 -18.79 -16.06
C THR A 346 -8.85 -18.72 -17.58
N LYS A 347 -7.75 -18.10 -18.03
CA LYS A 347 -7.44 -17.77 -19.44
C LYS A 347 -8.55 -16.94 -20.10
N LEU A 348 -9.19 -16.11 -19.32
CA LEU A 348 -10.26 -15.22 -19.77
C LEU A 348 -9.82 -13.77 -19.69
N THR A 349 -10.16 -13.00 -20.71
CA THR A 349 -10.06 -11.55 -20.64
C THR A 349 -11.13 -11.04 -19.68
N GLU A 350 -10.76 -10.24 -18.71
CA GLU A 350 -11.68 -9.67 -17.74
C GLU A 350 -12.40 -8.46 -18.31
N PHE A 351 -11.66 -7.59 -19.00
CA PHE A 351 -12.25 -6.42 -19.65
C PHE A 351 -11.42 -5.89 -20.83
N TYR A 352 -12.09 -5.13 -21.68
CA TYR A 352 -11.52 -4.17 -22.62
C TYR A 352 -12.11 -2.80 -22.35
N ASN A 353 -11.28 -1.77 -22.39
CA ASN A 353 -11.70 -0.38 -22.28
C ASN A 353 -10.98 0.44 -23.35
N LEU A 354 -11.73 1.11 -24.25
CA LEU A 354 -11.22 2.00 -25.27
C LEU A 354 -11.84 3.38 -25.06
N ILE A 355 -11.00 4.39 -24.90
CA ILE A 355 -11.42 5.76 -24.63
C ILE A 355 -10.82 6.68 -25.68
N TYR A 356 -11.67 7.45 -26.36
CA TYR A 356 -11.27 8.66 -27.03
C TYR A 356 -11.66 9.86 -26.17
N GLN A 357 -10.73 10.77 -25.91
CA GLN A 357 -10.94 11.92 -25.06
C GLN A 357 -10.53 13.21 -25.79
N TYR A 358 -11.44 14.19 -25.74
CA TYR A 358 -11.17 15.60 -26.04
C TYR A 358 -11.10 16.39 -24.74
N ARG A 359 -10.10 17.26 -24.60
CA ARG A 359 -9.88 18.11 -23.42
C ARG A 359 -9.54 19.53 -23.82
N ASN A 360 -10.16 20.50 -23.15
CA ASN A 360 -9.72 21.88 -23.08
C ASN A 360 -9.73 22.37 -21.63
N ASP A 361 -9.53 23.67 -21.39
CA ASP A 361 -9.38 24.24 -20.04
C ASP A 361 -10.62 24.04 -19.17
N CYS A 362 -11.82 23.96 -19.76
CA CYS A 362 -13.10 23.92 -19.04
C CYS A 362 -13.86 22.61 -19.21
N LEU A 363 -13.56 21.82 -20.24
CA LEU A 363 -14.35 20.65 -20.62
C LEU A 363 -13.45 19.46 -20.96
N ILE A 364 -13.82 18.31 -20.43
CA ILE A 364 -13.32 17.02 -20.89
C ILE A 364 -14.53 16.25 -21.43
N ALA A 365 -14.51 15.92 -22.72
CA ALA A 365 -15.50 15.06 -23.35
C ALA A 365 -14.84 13.75 -23.76
N ALA A 366 -15.45 12.61 -23.42
CA ALA A 366 -14.91 11.30 -23.77
C ALA A 366 -16.00 10.38 -24.30
N ILE A 367 -15.65 9.62 -25.34
CA ILE A 367 -16.41 8.45 -25.79
C ILE A 367 -15.66 7.23 -25.26
N GLU A 368 -16.32 6.43 -24.47
CA GLU A 368 -15.78 5.23 -23.85
C GLU A 368 -16.55 4.00 -24.28
N TYR A 369 -15.83 3.05 -24.92
CA TYR A 369 -16.30 1.70 -25.16
C TYR A 369 -15.74 0.79 -24.07
N ASN A 370 -16.62 0.14 -23.34
CA ASN A 370 -16.25 -0.79 -22.26
C ASN A 370 -16.94 -2.13 -22.47
N LYS A 371 -16.16 -3.21 -22.38
CA LYS A 371 -16.66 -4.58 -22.45
C LYS A 371 -16.09 -5.40 -21.31
N ASP A 372 -16.96 -5.81 -20.38
CA ASP A 372 -16.64 -6.62 -19.21
C ASP A 372 -17.13 -8.06 -19.41
N TYR A 373 -16.26 -9.02 -19.08
CA TYR A 373 -16.55 -10.45 -19.21
C TYR A 373 -16.76 -11.14 -17.86
N TYR A 374 -16.51 -10.45 -16.77
CA TYR A 374 -16.71 -10.99 -15.44
C TYR A 374 -18.02 -10.50 -14.81
N SER A 375 -18.49 -11.24 -13.81
CA SER A 375 -19.60 -10.81 -12.97
C SER A 375 -19.11 -10.58 -11.54
N ASP A 376 -19.50 -9.47 -10.96
CA ASP A 376 -19.24 -9.14 -9.56
C ASP A 376 -20.57 -8.80 -8.88
N LYS A 377 -20.97 -9.63 -7.91
CA LYS A 377 -22.24 -9.49 -7.19
C LYS A 377 -23.43 -9.31 -8.14
N ASP A 378 -23.90 -8.07 -8.28
CA ASP A 378 -25.05 -7.70 -9.11
C ASP A 378 -24.70 -7.29 -10.54
N LEU A 379 -23.39 -7.16 -10.84
CA LEU A 379 -22.91 -6.83 -12.19
C LEU A 379 -22.80 -8.09 -13.03
N LYS A 380 -23.39 -8.04 -14.23
CA LYS A 380 -23.28 -9.09 -15.26
C LYS A 380 -22.29 -8.65 -16.33
N PRO A 381 -21.72 -9.60 -17.11
CA PRO A 381 -20.97 -9.26 -18.30
C PRO A 381 -21.74 -8.25 -19.15
N SER A 382 -21.09 -7.20 -19.55
CA SER A 382 -21.75 -6.09 -20.25
C SER A 382 -20.89 -5.52 -21.36
N GLU A 383 -21.56 -4.92 -22.33
CA GLU A 383 -20.92 -4.17 -23.41
C GLU A 383 -21.62 -2.81 -23.51
N ASN A 384 -20.85 -1.75 -23.41
CA ASN A 384 -21.39 -0.41 -23.24
C ASN A 384 -20.61 0.61 -24.06
N ILE A 385 -21.30 1.61 -24.59
CA ILE A 385 -20.71 2.83 -25.11
C ILE A 385 -21.30 4.00 -24.33
N PHE A 386 -20.43 4.83 -23.76
CA PHE A 386 -20.80 6.02 -23.01
C PHE A 386 -20.22 7.28 -23.60
N LEU A 387 -21.00 8.35 -23.59
CA LEU A 387 -20.52 9.71 -23.74
C LEU A 387 -20.38 10.33 -22.35
N LYS A 388 -19.16 10.68 -21.95
CA LYS A 388 -18.87 11.30 -20.65
C LYS A 388 -18.48 12.76 -20.86
N LEU A 389 -19.06 13.62 -20.05
CA LEU A 389 -18.75 15.05 -20.01
C LEU A 389 -18.31 15.43 -18.61
N THR A 390 -17.16 16.04 -18.50
CA THR A 390 -16.64 16.61 -17.25
C THR A 390 -16.45 18.10 -17.44
N ILE A 391 -17.14 18.91 -16.67
CA ILE A 391 -16.97 20.36 -16.65
C ILE A 391 -16.09 20.69 -15.44
N VAL A 392 -14.90 21.20 -15.72
CA VAL A 392 -13.95 21.53 -14.66
C VAL A 392 -14.28 22.94 -14.13
N PRO A 393 -14.47 23.13 -12.78
CA PRO A 393 -14.34 22.18 -11.68
C PRO A 393 -15.64 21.51 -11.20
N PHE A 394 -16.75 21.61 -11.95
CA PHE A 394 -18.10 21.33 -11.46
C PHE A 394 -18.49 19.84 -11.39
N GLY A 395 -17.84 18.93 -12.10
CA GLY A 395 -18.12 17.50 -12.02
C GLY A 395 -18.32 16.78 -13.35
N GLN A 396 -18.70 15.51 -13.28
CA GLN A 396 -18.83 14.59 -14.41
C GLN A 396 -20.28 14.08 -14.56
N THR A 397 -20.70 13.91 -15.78
CA THR A 397 -21.92 13.18 -16.15
C THR A 397 -21.65 12.21 -17.29
N SER A 398 -22.50 11.20 -17.46
CA SER A 398 -22.41 10.27 -18.60
C SER A 398 -23.78 10.02 -19.22
N SER A 399 -23.80 9.65 -20.50
CA SER A 399 -24.99 9.17 -21.18
C SER A 399 -25.43 7.81 -20.63
N PRO A 400 -26.68 7.37 -20.83
CA PRO A 400 -27.04 5.96 -20.85
C PRO A 400 -26.15 5.18 -21.83
N ASN A 401 -26.17 3.85 -21.74
CA ASN A 401 -25.52 3.01 -22.75
C ASN A 401 -26.08 3.33 -24.13
N LEU A 402 -25.20 3.56 -25.10
CA LEU A 402 -25.57 3.93 -26.49
C LEU A 402 -25.74 2.72 -27.41
N ILE A 403 -25.40 1.52 -26.92
CA ILE A 403 -25.65 0.24 -27.59
C ILE A 403 -26.47 -0.65 -26.65
N ASN A 404 -27.47 -1.31 -27.19
CA ASN A 404 -28.32 -2.28 -26.47
C ASN A 404 -27.80 -3.70 -26.67
#